data_385221e82d4dbb2a121a0ba4956e44c4
#
_entry.id   385221e82d4dbb2a121a0ba4956e44c4
#
_cell.length_a   1.000
_cell.length_b   1.000
_cell.length_c   1.000
_cell.angle_alpha   90.00
_cell.angle_beta   90.00
_cell.angle_gamma   90.00
#
_symmetry.space_group_name_H-M   'P 1'
#
loop_
_entity.id
_entity.type
_entity.pdbx_description
1 polymer ?
#
loop_
_entity_poly.entity_id
_entity_poly.type
_entity_poly.pdbx_seq_one_letter_code
_entity_poly.pdbx_strand_id
1 'polypeptide(L)'
;MSYELYWISGSPNAWRVQLAMELKGLRYVSHRLDPGKKEHKTAEFLALNPRGKVPVLIDGEMVLSESLAILIYLEHRHPDRRRLFGDTPEQVGFIWQRVFEVMNYARDDINNGVVRPLIRSQAEQQGDPIKAAALRTHAALGWVEDTLSKAPYLAGQTLSAADVTYMPIVQGLLRAGKRDDAKKLELRLDRIPMHYPALARWLGRIEALPEYDKAYPPHWRET
;
A
#
# COMPACT_ATOMS: atom_id res chain seq x y z
N MET A 1 -26.90 2.11 2.60
CA MET A 1 -25.93 3.20 2.50
C MET A 1 -24.85 2.75 1.53
N SER A 2 -24.45 3.57 0.58
CA SER A 2 -23.40 3.25 -0.39
C SER A 2 -22.23 4.16 -0.10
N TYR A 3 -21.06 3.60 0.16
CA TYR A 3 -19.81 4.35 0.25
C TYR A 3 -19.45 4.96 -1.10
N GLU A 4 -18.74 6.10 -1.09
CA GLU A 4 -18.06 6.62 -2.25
C GLU A 4 -16.56 6.67 -1.95
N LEU A 5 -15.73 6.16 -2.87
CA LEU A 5 -14.29 6.13 -2.70
C LEU A 5 -13.61 6.86 -3.85
N TYR A 6 -12.91 7.95 -3.53
CA TYR A 6 -12.05 8.69 -4.45
C TYR A 6 -10.62 8.16 -4.39
N TRP A 7 -10.07 7.79 -5.53
CA TRP A 7 -8.78 7.11 -5.59
C TRP A 7 -8.01 7.39 -6.90
N ILE A 8 -6.71 7.14 -6.87
CA ILE A 8 -5.83 7.19 -8.04
C ILE A 8 -5.21 5.81 -8.22
N SER A 9 -5.23 5.28 -9.44
CA SER A 9 -4.67 3.98 -9.75
C SER A 9 -3.17 3.94 -9.48
N GLY A 10 -2.71 2.91 -8.76
CA GLY A 10 -1.32 2.76 -8.32
C GLY A 10 -0.93 3.56 -7.08
N SER A 11 -1.86 4.33 -6.48
CA SER A 11 -1.62 4.94 -5.16
C SER A 11 -1.61 3.86 -4.07
N PRO A 12 -0.50 3.64 -3.35
CA PRO A 12 -0.47 2.61 -2.30
C PRO A 12 -1.45 2.90 -1.17
N ASN A 13 -1.70 4.18 -0.87
CA ASN A 13 -2.65 4.57 0.16
C ASN A 13 -4.11 4.31 -0.26
N ALA A 14 -4.44 4.53 -1.53
CA ALA A 14 -5.79 4.24 -2.03
C ALA A 14 -5.99 2.72 -2.18
N TRP A 15 -4.99 2.01 -2.69
CA TRP A 15 -5.06 0.56 -2.89
C TRP A 15 -5.29 -0.20 -1.58
N ARG A 16 -4.65 0.20 -0.46
CA ARG A 16 -4.92 -0.44 0.83
C ARG A 16 -6.37 -0.30 1.28
N VAL A 17 -7.02 0.83 0.98
CA VAL A 17 -8.44 1.03 1.30
C VAL A 17 -9.32 0.18 0.39
N GLN A 18 -9.04 0.16 -0.92
CA GLN A 18 -9.76 -0.71 -1.85
C GLN A 18 -9.66 -2.18 -1.43
N LEU A 19 -8.44 -2.67 -1.17
CA LEU A 19 -8.24 -4.05 -0.72
C LEU A 19 -8.99 -4.35 0.58
N ALA A 20 -8.96 -3.43 1.56
CA ALA A 20 -9.70 -3.61 2.81
C ALA A 20 -11.21 -3.67 2.59
N MET A 21 -11.75 -2.84 1.71
CA MET A 21 -13.18 -2.85 1.36
C MET A 21 -13.57 -4.15 0.65
N GLU A 22 -12.76 -4.62 -0.30
CA GLU A 22 -12.99 -5.90 -0.97
C GLU A 22 -12.93 -7.07 0.03
N LEU A 23 -11.91 -7.12 0.90
CA LEU A 23 -11.77 -8.15 1.95
C LEU A 23 -12.94 -8.20 2.92
N LYS A 24 -13.58 -7.06 3.18
CA LYS A 24 -14.79 -6.96 4.01
C LYS A 24 -16.09 -7.16 3.22
N GLY A 25 -16.03 -7.31 1.89
CA GLY A 25 -17.21 -7.44 1.03
C GLY A 25 -18.08 -6.18 1.02
N LEU A 26 -17.48 -5.00 1.13
CA LEU A 26 -18.18 -3.72 1.16
C LEU A 26 -18.36 -3.16 -0.25
N ARG A 27 -19.56 -2.73 -0.59
CA ARG A 27 -19.86 -2.07 -1.86
C ARG A 27 -19.57 -0.58 -1.76
N TYR A 28 -19.05 0.00 -2.84
CA TYR A 28 -18.80 1.44 -2.95
C TYR A 28 -18.93 1.94 -4.38
N VAL A 29 -19.28 3.20 -4.52
CA VAL A 29 -19.19 3.93 -5.80
C VAL A 29 -17.72 4.32 -5.98
N SER A 30 -17.15 3.95 -7.11
CA SER A 30 -15.72 4.13 -7.40
C SER A 30 -15.48 5.39 -8.22
N HIS A 31 -14.79 6.37 -7.63
CA HIS A 31 -14.39 7.62 -8.29
C HIS A 31 -12.88 7.59 -8.56
N ARG A 32 -12.49 7.03 -9.71
CA ARG A 32 -11.09 7.01 -10.16
C ARG A 32 -10.71 8.38 -10.71
N LEU A 33 -9.75 9.05 -10.07
CA LEU A 33 -9.23 10.34 -10.51
C LEU A 33 -8.02 10.15 -11.44
N ASP A 34 -7.93 11.02 -12.46
CA ASP A 34 -6.79 11.10 -13.36
C ASP A 34 -5.74 12.11 -12.82
N PRO A 35 -4.56 11.63 -12.36
CA PRO A 35 -3.51 12.52 -11.88
C PRO A 35 -2.88 13.36 -13.01
N GLY A 36 -2.91 12.88 -14.26
CA GLY A 36 -2.42 13.61 -15.42
C GLY A 36 -3.24 14.87 -15.69
N LYS A 37 -4.56 14.78 -15.53
CA LYS A 37 -5.49 15.92 -15.60
C LYS A 37 -5.55 16.73 -14.31
N LYS A 38 -4.77 16.34 -13.28
CA LYS A 38 -4.77 16.99 -11.95
C LYS A 38 -6.16 17.01 -11.28
N GLU A 39 -7.03 16.04 -11.54
CA GLU A 39 -8.39 15.99 -10.99
C GLU A 39 -8.41 16.03 -9.46
N HIS A 40 -7.36 15.50 -8.79
CA HIS A 40 -7.17 15.62 -7.34
C HIS A 40 -6.78 17.04 -6.88
N LYS A 41 -6.74 18.03 -7.77
CA LYS A 41 -6.43 19.45 -7.51
C LYS A 41 -7.54 20.39 -7.97
N THR A 42 -8.67 19.87 -8.43
CA THR A 42 -9.84 20.69 -8.74
C THR A 42 -10.47 21.25 -7.47
N ALA A 43 -11.22 22.33 -7.60
CA ALA A 43 -11.89 22.98 -6.47
C ALA A 43 -12.85 22.02 -5.76
N GLU A 44 -13.57 21.20 -6.54
CA GLU A 44 -14.51 20.19 -6.04
C GLU A 44 -13.81 19.15 -5.17
N PHE A 45 -12.68 18.60 -5.64
CA PHE A 45 -11.94 17.61 -4.84
C PHE A 45 -11.22 18.25 -3.65
N LEU A 46 -10.72 19.48 -3.78
CA LEU A 46 -10.08 20.20 -2.67
C LEU A 46 -11.09 20.57 -1.57
N ALA A 47 -12.36 20.72 -1.88
CA ALA A 47 -13.43 20.84 -0.89
C ALA A 47 -13.60 19.57 -0.05
N LEU A 48 -13.39 18.38 -0.64
CA LEU A 48 -13.41 17.09 0.06
C LEU A 48 -12.12 16.85 0.86
N ASN A 49 -10.98 17.18 0.29
CA ASN A 49 -9.68 17.05 0.94
C ASN A 49 -8.74 18.21 0.54
N PRO A 50 -8.57 19.21 1.41
CA PRO A 50 -7.72 20.37 1.11
C PRO A 50 -6.26 20.04 0.82
N ARG A 51 -5.77 18.86 1.23
CA ARG A 51 -4.43 18.38 0.90
C ARG A 51 -4.31 17.92 -0.55
N GLY A 52 -5.45 17.71 -1.25
CA GLY A 52 -5.46 17.21 -2.62
C GLY A 52 -4.77 15.85 -2.74
N LYS A 53 -5.05 14.94 -1.82
CA LYS A 53 -4.50 13.57 -1.77
C LYS A 53 -5.63 12.54 -1.68
N VAL A 54 -5.37 11.37 -2.24
CA VAL A 54 -6.24 10.20 -2.14
C VAL A 54 -5.67 9.17 -1.15
N PRO A 55 -6.51 8.30 -0.56
CA PRO A 55 -7.95 8.16 -0.76
C PRO A 55 -8.78 9.21 0.01
N VAL A 56 -10.04 9.37 -0.42
CA VAL A 56 -11.11 9.99 0.35
C VAL A 56 -12.29 9.03 0.33
N LEU A 57 -12.85 8.74 1.50
CA LEU A 57 -14.07 7.95 1.68
C LEU A 57 -15.20 8.87 2.10
N ILE A 58 -16.38 8.72 1.48
CA ILE A 58 -17.62 9.39 1.88
C ILE A 58 -18.60 8.32 2.39
N ASP A 59 -19.20 8.56 3.54
CA ASP A 59 -20.30 7.78 4.11
C ASP A 59 -21.41 8.73 4.57
N GLY A 60 -22.41 8.94 3.73
CA GLY A 60 -23.44 9.98 3.95
C GLY A 60 -22.82 11.38 4.00
N GLU A 61 -22.96 12.07 5.11
CA GLU A 61 -22.38 13.40 5.30
C GLU A 61 -20.91 13.38 5.76
N MET A 62 -20.41 12.23 6.17
CA MET A 62 -19.03 12.10 6.66
C MET A 62 -18.07 11.99 5.51
N VAL A 63 -17.06 12.87 5.49
CA VAL A 63 -15.92 12.81 4.56
C VAL A 63 -14.67 12.49 5.35
N LEU A 64 -14.02 11.35 5.03
CA LEU A 64 -12.86 10.85 5.73
C LEU A 64 -11.66 10.72 4.79
N SER A 65 -10.55 11.32 5.16
CA SER A 65 -9.25 11.16 4.53
C SER A 65 -8.28 10.42 5.47
N GLU A 66 -7.03 10.16 5.02
CA GLU A 66 -6.02 9.34 5.68
C GLU A 66 -6.40 7.84 5.65
N SER A 67 -5.68 7.09 4.83
CA SER A 67 -6.02 5.70 4.55
C SER A 67 -6.07 4.78 5.78
N LEU A 68 -5.22 5.00 6.80
CA LEU A 68 -5.25 4.22 8.03
C LEU A 68 -6.47 4.58 8.90
N ALA A 69 -6.87 5.87 8.92
CA ALA A 69 -8.10 6.28 9.58
C ALA A 69 -9.34 5.66 8.91
N ILE A 70 -9.33 5.58 7.59
CA ILE A 70 -10.39 4.89 6.83
C ILE A 70 -10.42 3.40 7.19
N LEU A 71 -9.28 2.71 7.28
CA LEU A 71 -9.24 1.30 7.65
C LEU A 71 -9.85 1.05 9.03
N ILE A 72 -9.48 1.85 10.04
CA ILE A 72 -10.00 1.66 11.39
C ILE A 72 -11.49 2.04 11.48
N TYR A 73 -11.92 3.06 10.73
CA TYR A 73 -13.33 3.40 10.63
C TYR A 73 -14.15 2.22 10.09
N LEU A 74 -13.72 1.63 8.98
CA LEU A 74 -14.39 0.47 8.38
C LEU A 74 -14.36 -0.76 9.29
N GLU A 75 -13.31 -0.93 10.10
CA GLU A 75 -13.22 -2.00 11.10
C GLU A 75 -14.32 -1.87 12.17
N HIS A 76 -14.47 -0.67 12.74
CA HIS A 76 -15.48 -0.41 13.77
C HIS A 76 -16.90 -0.35 13.21
N ARG A 77 -17.06 0.14 11.99
CA ARG A 77 -18.36 0.26 11.34
C ARG A 77 -18.96 -1.11 10.94
N HIS A 78 -18.11 -2.11 10.70
CA HIS A 78 -18.49 -3.45 10.25
C HIS A 78 -17.82 -4.53 11.11
N PRO A 79 -18.21 -4.64 12.39
CA PRO A 79 -17.64 -5.63 13.31
C PRO A 79 -18.02 -7.08 12.96
N ASP A 80 -19.09 -7.27 12.17
CA ASP A 80 -19.61 -8.53 11.64
C ASP A 80 -18.86 -9.03 10.40
N ARG A 81 -17.98 -8.21 9.83
CA ARG A 81 -17.19 -8.54 8.65
C ARG A 81 -15.79 -9.01 9.02
N ARG A 82 -15.03 -9.50 8.02
CA ARG A 82 -13.65 -9.93 8.21
C ARG A 82 -12.86 -8.91 9.04
N ARG A 83 -12.32 -9.37 10.18
CA ARG A 83 -11.51 -8.53 11.06
C ARG A 83 -10.11 -8.37 10.48
N LEU A 84 -9.64 -7.12 10.46
CA LEU A 84 -8.28 -6.78 10.00
C LEU A 84 -7.38 -6.30 11.15
N PHE A 85 -7.97 -5.94 12.29
CA PHE A 85 -7.24 -5.46 13.46
C PHE A 85 -7.25 -6.43 14.65
N GLY A 86 -7.73 -7.67 14.43
CA GLY A 86 -7.79 -8.69 15.47
C GLY A 86 -9.01 -8.57 16.38
N ASP A 87 -9.14 -9.52 17.32
CA ASP A 87 -10.29 -9.69 18.18
C ASP A 87 -9.99 -9.39 19.67
N THR A 88 -8.68 -9.39 20.05
CA THR A 88 -8.25 -9.10 21.43
C THR A 88 -7.39 -7.85 21.49
N PRO A 89 -7.33 -7.15 22.64
CA PRO A 89 -6.47 -5.98 22.81
C PRO A 89 -5.00 -6.23 22.43
N GLU A 90 -4.49 -7.44 22.74
CA GLU A 90 -3.10 -7.83 22.43
C GLU A 90 -2.89 -7.92 20.92
N GLN A 91 -3.83 -8.54 20.19
CA GLN A 91 -3.80 -8.62 18.74
C GLN A 91 -3.89 -7.22 18.11
N VAL A 92 -4.82 -6.40 18.59
CA VAL A 92 -4.98 -5.01 18.13
C VAL A 92 -3.67 -4.23 18.33
N GLY A 93 -3.08 -4.30 19.52
CA GLY A 93 -1.82 -3.62 19.84
C GLY A 93 -0.68 -4.09 18.95
N PHE A 94 -0.54 -5.40 18.74
CA PHE A 94 0.53 -5.97 17.91
C PHE A 94 0.36 -5.64 16.42
N ILE A 95 -0.88 -5.68 15.89
CA ILE A 95 -1.15 -5.30 14.50
C ILE A 95 -0.81 -3.83 14.28
N TRP A 96 -1.21 -2.93 15.20
CA TRP A 96 -0.87 -1.52 15.12
C TRP A 96 0.63 -1.28 15.21
N GLN A 97 1.34 -2.01 16.07
CA GLN A 97 2.80 -1.97 16.11
C GLN A 97 3.38 -2.26 14.73
N ARG A 98 2.96 -3.35 14.06
CA ARG A 98 3.42 -3.70 12.72
C ARG A 98 3.07 -2.65 11.67
N VAL A 99 1.87 -2.05 11.73
CA VAL A 99 1.47 -0.94 10.86
C VAL A 99 2.42 0.25 11.04
N PHE A 100 2.71 0.65 12.28
CA PHE A 100 3.60 1.78 12.55
C PHE A 100 5.06 1.48 12.20
N GLU A 101 5.55 0.27 12.41
CA GLU A 101 6.89 -0.14 11.96
C GLU A 101 7.05 0.03 10.44
N VAL A 102 6.06 -0.41 9.65
CA VAL A 102 6.04 -0.18 8.21
C VAL A 102 6.04 1.31 7.87
N MET A 103 5.16 2.07 8.51
CA MET A 103 4.98 3.50 8.20
C MET A 103 6.17 4.36 8.58
N ASN A 104 6.84 4.03 9.69
CA ASN A 104 7.93 4.84 10.25
C ASN A 104 9.31 4.43 9.71
N TYR A 105 9.52 3.14 9.41
CA TYR A 105 10.86 2.61 9.14
C TYR A 105 11.07 2.04 7.73
N ALA A 106 9.98 1.83 6.96
CA ALA A 106 10.08 1.27 5.62
C ALA A 106 9.50 2.19 4.54
N ARG A 107 8.34 2.77 4.79
CA ARG A 107 7.54 3.45 3.76
C ARG A 107 8.26 4.59 3.08
N ASP A 108 8.96 5.43 3.83
CA ASP A 108 9.52 6.66 3.28
C ASP A 108 10.70 6.39 2.35
N ASP A 109 11.62 5.53 2.77
CA ASP A 109 12.75 5.10 1.94
C ASP A 109 12.27 4.38 0.68
N ILE A 110 11.29 3.48 0.80
CA ILE A 110 10.72 2.79 -0.35
C ILE A 110 10.01 3.76 -1.30
N ASN A 111 9.00 4.48 -0.80
CA ASN A 111 8.13 5.26 -1.68
C ASN A 111 8.75 6.57 -2.15
N ASN A 112 9.36 7.35 -1.24
CA ASN A 112 9.90 8.67 -1.56
C ASN A 112 11.36 8.57 -2.01
N GLY A 113 12.13 7.66 -1.43
CA GLY A 113 13.54 7.49 -1.74
C GLY A 113 13.81 6.67 -3.01
N VAL A 114 12.97 5.68 -3.33
CA VAL A 114 13.19 4.78 -4.47
C VAL A 114 12.09 4.85 -5.51
N VAL A 115 10.85 4.48 -5.15
CA VAL A 115 9.78 4.26 -6.12
C VAL A 115 9.42 5.54 -6.87
N ARG A 116 9.17 6.61 -6.15
CA ARG A 116 8.73 7.87 -6.76
C ARG A 116 9.78 8.52 -7.66
N PRO A 117 11.07 8.62 -7.31
CA PRO A 117 12.09 9.11 -8.22
C PRO A 117 12.23 8.26 -9.49
N LEU A 118 12.21 6.93 -9.40
CA LEU A 118 12.27 6.06 -10.57
C LEU A 118 11.04 6.23 -11.47
N ILE A 119 9.82 6.22 -10.92
CA ILE A 119 8.60 6.43 -11.72
C ILE A 119 8.59 7.79 -12.42
N ARG A 120 9.22 8.81 -11.84
CA ARG A 120 9.34 10.15 -12.43
C ARG A 120 10.55 10.30 -13.37
N SER A 121 11.26 9.21 -13.67
CA SER A 121 12.45 9.19 -14.53
C SER A 121 13.56 10.15 -14.04
N GLN A 122 13.75 10.22 -12.72
CA GLN A 122 14.73 11.09 -12.06
C GLN A 122 16.07 10.37 -11.74
N ALA A 123 16.27 9.18 -12.28
CA ALA A 123 17.43 8.33 -11.97
C ALA A 123 18.77 9.00 -12.32
N GLU A 124 18.84 9.77 -13.41
CA GLU A 124 20.06 10.48 -13.82
C GLU A 124 20.41 11.62 -12.86
N GLN A 125 19.42 12.37 -12.37
CA GLN A 125 19.63 13.51 -11.49
C GLN A 125 19.78 13.11 -10.01
N GLN A 126 19.22 11.96 -9.62
CA GLN A 126 19.13 11.53 -8.21
C GLN A 126 19.73 10.14 -7.96
N GLY A 127 20.69 9.70 -8.78
CA GLY A 127 21.27 8.35 -8.69
C GLY A 127 21.80 8.00 -7.29
N ASP A 128 22.64 8.85 -6.69
CA ASP A 128 23.20 8.59 -5.37
C ASP A 128 22.18 8.64 -4.23
N PRO A 129 21.26 9.61 -4.13
CA PRO A 129 20.14 9.56 -3.22
C PRO A 129 19.30 8.29 -3.35
N ILE A 130 18.99 7.84 -4.58
CA ILE A 130 18.22 6.62 -4.83
C ILE A 130 19.00 5.38 -4.34
N LYS A 131 20.30 5.28 -4.63
CA LYS A 131 21.16 4.18 -4.13
C LYS A 131 21.18 4.12 -2.61
N ALA A 132 21.36 5.28 -1.96
CA ALA A 132 21.34 5.34 -0.49
C ALA A 132 19.99 4.92 0.09
N ALA A 133 18.87 5.34 -0.50
CA ALA A 133 17.54 4.90 -0.10
C ALA A 133 17.31 3.41 -0.38
N ALA A 134 17.84 2.86 -1.47
CA ALA A 134 17.76 1.45 -1.79
C ALA A 134 18.48 0.57 -0.75
N LEU A 135 19.62 1.00 -0.23
CA LEU A 135 20.32 0.30 0.86
C LEU A 135 19.44 0.22 2.12
N ARG A 136 18.79 1.33 2.52
CA ARG A 136 17.87 1.33 3.66
C ARG A 136 16.60 0.53 3.36
N THR A 137 16.13 0.55 2.11
CA THR A 137 15.04 -0.31 1.65
C THR A 137 15.39 -1.78 1.81
N HIS A 138 16.59 -2.23 1.42
CA HIS A 138 17.03 -3.61 1.62
C HIS A 138 17.13 -3.99 3.10
N ALA A 139 17.58 -3.08 3.97
CA ALA A 139 17.56 -3.31 5.41
C ALA A 139 16.13 -3.50 5.96
N ALA A 140 15.18 -2.68 5.52
CA ALA A 140 13.78 -2.83 5.87
C ALA A 140 13.18 -4.15 5.34
N LEU A 141 13.52 -4.55 4.12
CA LEU A 141 13.11 -5.83 3.55
C LEU A 141 13.69 -7.02 4.32
N GLY A 142 14.93 -6.92 4.82
CA GLY A 142 15.54 -7.94 5.68
C GLY A 142 14.75 -8.15 6.97
N TRP A 143 14.35 -7.09 7.64
CA TRP A 143 13.47 -7.16 8.82
C TRP A 143 12.12 -7.82 8.49
N VAL A 144 11.52 -7.49 7.35
CA VAL A 144 10.26 -8.11 6.89
C VAL A 144 10.45 -9.59 6.60
N GLU A 145 11.55 -9.97 5.93
CA GLU A 145 11.91 -11.37 5.65
C GLU A 145 12.02 -12.17 6.95
N ASP A 146 12.74 -11.66 7.95
CA ASP A 146 12.88 -12.29 9.26
C ASP A 146 11.53 -12.46 9.97
N THR A 147 10.64 -11.47 9.86
CA THR A 147 9.28 -11.53 10.40
C THR A 147 8.46 -12.62 9.71
N LEU A 148 8.46 -12.63 8.38
CA LEU A 148 7.69 -13.56 7.55
C LEU A 148 8.28 -14.97 7.51
N SER A 149 9.53 -15.16 7.92
CA SER A 149 10.11 -16.48 8.11
C SER A 149 9.51 -17.25 9.30
N LYS A 150 8.95 -16.50 10.28
CA LYS A 150 8.39 -17.03 11.52
C LYS A 150 6.87 -17.18 11.50
N ALA A 151 6.19 -16.45 10.58
CA ALA A 151 4.74 -16.45 10.48
C ALA A 151 4.29 -16.17 9.03
N PRO A 152 3.11 -16.67 8.62
CA PRO A 152 2.63 -16.46 7.26
C PRO A 152 2.26 -15.01 6.92
N TYR A 153 1.98 -14.17 7.93
CA TYR A 153 1.62 -12.76 7.78
C TYR A 153 2.39 -11.90 8.79
N LEU A 154 2.42 -10.58 8.56
CA LEU A 154 3.23 -9.64 9.33
C LEU A 154 2.89 -9.60 10.83
N ALA A 155 1.63 -9.84 11.18
CA ALA A 155 1.18 -9.85 12.56
C ALA A 155 0.78 -11.24 13.07
N GLY A 156 1.22 -12.33 12.42
CA GLY A 156 0.98 -13.69 12.91
C GLY A 156 0.32 -14.61 11.88
N GLN A 157 -0.71 -15.36 12.30
CA GLN A 157 -1.27 -16.46 11.50
C GLN A 157 -2.34 -16.02 10.50
N THR A 158 -2.90 -14.82 10.65
CA THR A 158 -3.99 -14.31 9.81
C THR A 158 -3.63 -13.01 9.14
N LEU A 159 -4.15 -12.81 7.92
CA LEU A 159 -4.01 -11.54 7.20
C LEU A 159 -4.64 -10.40 7.99
N SER A 160 -3.91 -9.31 8.16
CA SER A 160 -4.27 -8.17 8.99
C SER A 160 -4.10 -6.83 8.28
N ALA A 161 -4.44 -5.74 8.97
CA ALA A 161 -4.20 -4.38 8.50
C ALA A 161 -2.70 -4.09 8.24
N ALA A 162 -1.78 -4.79 8.90
CA ALA A 162 -0.35 -4.66 8.64
C ALA A 162 -0.01 -5.12 7.21
N ASP A 163 -0.54 -6.27 6.79
CA ASP A 163 -0.35 -6.83 5.45
C ASP A 163 -1.00 -5.95 4.38
N VAL A 164 -2.23 -5.53 4.62
CA VAL A 164 -2.97 -4.60 3.73
C VAL A 164 -2.25 -3.26 3.58
N THR A 165 -1.53 -2.83 4.63
CA THR A 165 -0.75 -1.58 4.61
C THR A 165 0.54 -1.73 3.81
N TYR A 166 1.24 -2.85 3.95
CA TYR A 166 2.57 -3.04 3.35
C TYR A 166 2.53 -3.54 1.91
N MET A 167 1.59 -4.42 1.57
CA MET A 167 1.51 -5.05 0.25
C MET A 167 1.56 -4.03 -0.92
N PRO A 168 0.77 -2.92 -0.94
CA PRO A 168 0.83 -1.96 -2.04
C PRO A 168 2.19 -1.25 -2.16
N ILE A 169 2.91 -1.09 -1.05
CA ILE A 169 4.24 -0.48 -1.01
C ILE A 169 5.25 -1.42 -1.68
N VAL A 170 5.21 -2.71 -1.33
CA VAL A 170 6.10 -3.73 -1.93
C VAL A 170 5.80 -3.91 -3.41
N GLN A 171 4.54 -3.95 -3.81
CA GLN A 171 4.15 -4.04 -5.22
C GLN A 171 4.67 -2.86 -6.05
N GLY A 172 4.57 -1.64 -5.51
CA GLY A 172 5.16 -0.45 -6.11
C GLY A 172 6.68 -0.57 -6.28
N LEU A 173 7.36 -1.10 -5.27
CA LEU A 173 8.81 -1.33 -5.30
C LEU A 173 9.21 -2.37 -6.35
N LEU A 174 8.52 -3.51 -6.40
CA LEU A 174 8.78 -4.55 -7.40
C LEU A 174 8.59 -4.03 -8.83
N ARG A 175 7.55 -3.22 -9.05
CA ARG A 175 7.32 -2.60 -10.35
C ARG A 175 8.43 -1.60 -10.70
N ALA A 176 8.82 -0.74 -9.76
CA ALA A 176 9.91 0.20 -9.96
C ALA A 176 11.24 -0.50 -10.22
N GLY A 177 11.51 -1.61 -9.53
CA GLY A 177 12.73 -2.41 -9.68
C GLY A 177 12.91 -3.08 -11.06
N LYS A 178 11.81 -3.30 -11.79
CA LYS A 178 11.87 -3.86 -13.16
C LYS A 178 12.34 -2.86 -14.22
N ARG A 179 12.34 -1.57 -13.91
CA ARG A 179 12.72 -0.50 -14.83
C ARG A 179 14.21 -0.57 -15.19
N ASP A 180 14.54 -0.18 -16.41
CA ASP A 180 15.93 -0.20 -16.88
C ASP A 180 16.83 0.82 -16.14
N ASP A 181 16.27 1.95 -15.72
CA ASP A 181 16.99 2.92 -14.90
C ASP A 181 17.35 2.36 -13.50
N ALA A 182 16.47 1.58 -12.88
CA ALA A 182 16.75 0.86 -11.64
C ALA A 182 17.86 -0.20 -11.81
N LYS A 183 17.85 -0.91 -12.93
CA LYS A 183 18.91 -1.91 -13.27
C LYS A 183 20.26 -1.24 -13.51
N LYS A 184 20.28 -0.11 -14.25
CA LYS A 184 21.51 0.68 -14.50
C LYS A 184 22.13 1.22 -13.20
N LEU A 185 21.31 1.54 -12.21
CA LEU A 185 21.77 1.95 -10.88
C LEU A 185 22.20 0.78 -9.99
N GLU A 186 22.06 -0.47 -10.45
CA GLU A 186 22.42 -1.71 -9.73
C GLU A 186 21.71 -1.85 -8.38
N LEU A 187 20.43 -1.41 -8.28
CA LEU A 187 19.67 -1.39 -7.04
C LEU A 187 19.27 -2.81 -6.55
N ARG A 188 19.43 -3.85 -7.36
CA ARG A 188 19.08 -5.27 -7.08
C ARG A 188 17.62 -5.50 -6.70
N LEU A 189 16.72 -4.57 -7.06
CA LEU A 189 15.30 -4.63 -6.74
C LEU A 189 14.51 -5.60 -7.65
N ASP A 190 15.05 -5.93 -8.81
CA ASP A 190 14.55 -6.95 -9.73
C ASP A 190 14.65 -8.38 -9.17
N ARG A 191 15.53 -8.58 -8.17
CA ARG A 191 15.81 -9.86 -7.53
C ARG A 191 15.19 -10.04 -6.15
N ILE A 192 14.30 -9.12 -5.73
CA ILE A 192 13.64 -9.19 -4.41
C ILE A 192 13.04 -10.58 -4.13
N PRO A 193 12.28 -11.24 -5.04
CA PRO A 193 11.71 -12.54 -4.74
C PRO A 193 12.76 -13.65 -4.50
N MET A 194 13.95 -13.51 -5.07
CA MET A 194 15.05 -14.44 -4.88
C MET A 194 15.81 -14.20 -3.57
N HIS A 195 16.02 -12.93 -3.21
CA HIS A 195 16.75 -12.56 -1.99
C HIS A 195 15.90 -12.63 -0.73
N TYR A 196 14.56 -12.53 -0.87
CA TYR A 196 13.59 -12.50 0.21
C TYR A 196 12.47 -13.54 -0.03
N PRO A 197 12.77 -14.84 0.13
CA PRO A 197 11.84 -15.92 -0.21
C PRO A 197 10.59 -15.98 0.70
N ALA A 198 10.66 -15.56 1.97
CA ALA A 198 9.49 -15.48 2.83
C ALA A 198 8.56 -14.34 2.41
N LEU A 199 9.13 -13.20 2.04
CA LEU A 199 8.39 -12.08 1.43
C LEU A 199 7.71 -12.50 0.12
N ALA A 200 8.40 -13.26 -0.73
CA ALA A 200 7.82 -13.77 -1.97
C ALA A 200 6.63 -14.71 -1.71
N ARG A 201 6.75 -15.62 -0.74
CA ARG A 201 5.65 -16.50 -0.33
C ARG A 201 4.47 -15.72 0.25
N TRP A 202 4.75 -14.68 1.05
CA TRP A 202 3.72 -13.79 1.60
C TRP A 202 2.97 -13.04 0.49
N LEU A 203 3.68 -12.47 -0.48
CA LEU A 203 3.06 -11.84 -1.65
C LEU A 203 2.16 -12.82 -2.39
N GLY A 204 2.66 -14.02 -2.71
CA GLY A 204 1.89 -15.03 -3.42
C GLY A 204 0.61 -15.44 -2.68
N ARG A 205 0.63 -15.47 -1.32
CA ARG A 205 -0.60 -15.71 -0.54
C ARG A 205 -1.62 -14.59 -0.69
N ILE A 206 -1.19 -13.33 -0.75
CA ILE A 206 -2.10 -12.19 -0.92
C ILE A 206 -2.60 -12.10 -2.36
N GLU A 207 -1.72 -12.32 -3.34
CA GLU A 207 -2.05 -12.30 -4.77
C GLU A 207 -3.05 -13.40 -5.16
N ALA A 208 -3.07 -14.50 -4.44
CA ALA A 208 -4.03 -15.58 -4.63
C ALA A 208 -5.46 -15.26 -4.11
N LEU A 209 -5.65 -14.16 -3.40
CA LEU A 209 -6.96 -13.76 -2.90
C LEU A 209 -7.80 -13.16 -4.04
N PRO A 210 -9.08 -13.58 -4.22
CA PRO A 210 -9.98 -12.97 -5.21
C PRO A 210 -10.15 -11.46 -5.03
N GLU A 211 -10.06 -11.00 -3.79
CA GLU A 211 -10.17 -9.58 -3.41
C GLU A 211 -8.96 -8.76 -3.88
N TYR A 212 -7.78 -9.39 -3.94
CA TYR A 212 -6.59 -8.74 -4.48
C TYR A 212 -6.78 -8.38 -5.95
N ASP A 213 -7.29 -9.33 -6.75
CA ASP A 213 -7.53 -9.12 -8.17
C ASP A 213 -8.52 -7.98 -8.43
N LYS A 214 -9.60 -7.88 -7.64
CA LYS A 214 -10.58 -6.79 -7.73
C LYS A 214 -9.99 -5.42 -7.40
N ALA A 215 -9.08 -5.36 -6.43
CA ALA A 215 -8.42 -4.13 -6.00
C ALA A 215 -7.16 -3.80 -6.80
N TYR A 216 -6.70 -4.68 -7.70
CA TYR A 216 -5.47 -4.49 -8.45
C TYR A 216 -5.52 -3.25 -9.35
N PRO A 217 -4.43 -2.43 -9.41
CA PRO A 217 -4.42 -1.21 -10.21
C PRO A 217 -4.66 -1.48 -11.71
N PRO A 218 -5.77 -1.01 -12.32
CA PRO A 218 -6.14 -1.38 -13.69
C PRO A 218 -5.05 -1.08 -14.72
N HIS A 219 -4.40 0.09 -14.63
CA HIS A 219 -3.36 0.50 -15.58
C HIS A 219 -2.06 -0.34 -15.46
N TRP A 220 -1.93 -1.19 -14.45
CA TRP A 220 -0.80 -2.12 -14.34
C TRP A 220 -1.02 -3.41 -15.12
N ARG A 221 -2.26 -3.68 -15.54
CA ARG A 221 -2.61 -4.82 -16.38
C ARG A 221 -2.29 -4.58 -17.87
N GLU A 222 -2.20 -3.30 -18.24
CA GLU A 222 -2.06 -2.84 -19.63
C GLU A 222 -0.58 -2.69 -20.07
N THR A 223 0.39 -3.05 -19.18
CA THR A 223 1.84 -2.82 -19.42
C THR A 223 2.67 -4.06 -19.29
#